data_240017a472f60d914b51771e7fb87970
#
_entry.id   240017a472f60d914b51771e7fb87970
#
_cell.length_a   1.000
_cell.length_b   1.000
_cell.length_c   1.000
_cell.angle_alpha   90.00
_cell.angle_beta   90.00
_cell.angle_gamma   90.00
#
_symmetry.space_group_name_H-M   'P 1'
#
loop_
_entity.id
_entity.type
_entity.pdbx_description
1 polymer ?
#
loop_
_entity_poly.entity_id
_entity_poly.type
_entity_poly.pdbx_seq_one_letter_code
_entity_poly.pdbx_strand_id
1 'polypeptide(L)'
;MRYALLMPAMIGLCVSCAEEKTDVKVLEGKWNIVEVSGEAIGEAAHPFMEFNLEEKKVHGNASCNLYNATLELSESDCSAIRVGNAITTMMACPNMDMETKVLQAMDQVRSVQQGSTEEEMCLLNEEGATVVRLTRP
;
A
#
# COMPACT_ATOMS: atom_id res chain seq x y z
N MET A 1 -45.67 27.86 17.02
CA MET A 1 -45.35 27.43 16.68
C MET A 1 -44.42 27.08 16.66
N ARG A 2 -43.72 26.50 16.77
CA ARG A 2 -42.83 26.16 16.69
C ARG A 2 -42.29 25.23 16.46
N TYR A 3 -41.42 24.76 16.36
CA TYR A 3 -40.96 23.98 15.97
C TYR A 3 -39.81 23.62 16.24
N ALA A 4 -39.33 23.12 16.26
CA ALA A 4 -38.40 22.73 16.71
C ALA A 4 -37.75 21.99 16.00
N LEU A 5 -36.98 21.84 15.79
CA LEU A 5 -36.29 21.25 15.05
C LEU A 5 -35.34 20.60 15.53
N LEU A 6 -34.94 19.84 15.46
CA LEU A 6 -34.11 19.16 15.88
C LEU A 6 -33.34 18.63 15.16
N MET A 7 -32.42 18.50 15.24
CA MET A 7 -31.55 18.08 14.62
C MET A 7 -30.96 17.02 15.09
N PRO A 8 -30.56 16.30 14.61
CA PRO A 8 -30.06 15.18 14.88
C PRO A 8 -28.72 15.15 15.02
N ALA A 9 -28.37 14.62 15.70
CA ALA A 9 -27.12 14.59 15.97
C ALA A 9 -26.51 13.63 15.30
N MET A 10 -25.70 13.54 14.92
CA MET A 10 -25.14 12.71 14.31
C MET A 10 -24.05 12.34 14.81
N ILE A 11 -23.59 11.55 14.83
CA ILE A 11 -22.65 11.07 15.34
C ILE A 11 -21.74 10.45 14.75
N GLY A 12 -20.99 10.69 14.75
CA GLY A 12 -20.03 10.22 14.12
C GLY A 12 -19.39 9.24 14.62
N LEU A 13 -18.89 8.50 14.37
CA LEU A 13 -18.35 7.61 14.78
C LEU A 13 -17.34 7.16 14.33
N CYS A 14 -16.70 6.87 14.47
CA CYS A 14 -15.60 6.47 14.31
C CYS A 14 -15.43 5.42 13.81
N VAL A 15 -14.93 5.00 13.28
CA VAL A 15 -14.79 4.15 12.87
C VAL A 15 -14.02 3.66 12.22
N SER A 16 -13.32 3.28 12.45
CA SER A 16 -12.44 2.59 11.90
C SER A 16 -12.61 2.38 10.50
N CYS A 17 -12.62 1.50 9.94
CA CYS A 17 -12.59 1.20 8.59
C CYS A 17 -13.92 1.09 8.04
N ALA A 18 -14.63 2.06 8.25
CA ALA A 18 -15.91 1.94 7.87
C ALA A 18 -16.02 2.39 6.49
N GLU A 19 -16.36 3.41 6.18
CA GLU A 19 -16.61 3.74 4.95
C GLU A 19 -15.59 4.42 4.23
N GLU A 20 -14.84 5.19 4.77
CA GLU A 20 -13.90 5.98 4.07
C GLU A 20 -12.50 5.42 4.08
N LYS A 21 -12.19 4.54 4.98
CA LYS A 21 -10.85 3.99 5.08
C LYS A 21 -10.79 2.60 4.50
N THR A 22 -9.70 2.30 3.83
CA THR A 22 -9.47 0.98 3.30
C THR A 22 -8.77 0.14 4.36
N ASP A 23 -9.27 -1.06 4.59
CA ASP A 23 -8.68 -1.97 5.56
C ASP A 23 -7.50 -2.68 4.92
N VAL A 24 -6.37 -2.74 5.62
CA VAL A 24 -5.18 -3.40 5.09
C VAL A 24 -5.44 -4.83 4.67
N LYS A 25 -6.49 -5.46 5.18
CA LYS A 25 -6.79 -6.85 4.83
C LYS A 25 -7.01 -7.04 3.34
N VAL A 26 -7.39 -6.00 2.62
CA VAL A 26 -7.57 -6.12 1.17
C VAL A 26 -6.26 -6.36 0.45
N LEU A 27 -5.13 -6.14 1.12
CA LEU A 27 -3.84 -6.34 0.49
C LEU A 27 -3.38 -7.80 0.47
N GLU A 28 -4.07 -8.68 1.18
CA GLU A 28 -3.62 -10.08 1.21
C GLU A 28 -3.43 -10.63 -0.19
N GLY A 29 -2.29 -11.29 -0.44
CA GLY A 29 -2.04 -11.92 -1.72
C GLY A 29 -1.10 -11.11 -2.58
N LYS A 30 -1.13 -11.39 -3.87
CA LYS A 30 -0.14 -10.85 -4.79
C LYS A 30 -0.69 -9.67 -5.57
N TRP A 31 0.16 -8.66 -5.76
CA TRP A 31 -0.16 -7.46 -6.50
C TRP A 31 1.00 -7.09 -7.39
N ASN A 32 0.70 -6.68 -8.62
CA ASN A 32 1.73 -6.13 -9.48
C ASN A 32 1.93 -4.67 -9.16
N ILE A 33 3.18 -4.21 -9.19
CA ILE A 33 3.49 -2.80 -9.01
C ILE A 33 3.47 -2.18 -10.40
N VAL A 34 2.60 -1.22 -10.62
CA VAL A 34 2.47 -0.60 -11.94
C VAL A 34 2.99 0.81 -11.98
N GLU A 35 3.19 1.44 -10.81
CA GLU A 35 3.67 2.81 -10.78
C GLU A 35 4.35 3.06 -9.44
N VAL A 36 5.48 3.74 -9.43
CA VAL A 36 6.14 4.15 -8.19
C VAL A 36 6.46 5.63 -8.28
N SER A 37 6.09 6.37 -7.25
CA SER A 37 6.36 7.80 -7.12
C SER A 37 5.94 8.57 -8.38
N GLY A 38 4.81 8.18 -8.96
CA GLY A 38 4.27 8.86 -10.13
C GLY A 38 4.85 8.42 -11.44
N GLU A 39 5.75 7.44 -11.43
CA GLU A 39 6.42 7.00 -12.63
C GLU A 39 5.99 5.58 -12.97
N ALA A 40 5.53 5.37 -14.20
CA ALA A 40 5.05 4.07 -14.63
C ALA A 40 6.20 3.08 -14.74
N ILE A 41 5.90 1.81 -14.45
CA ILE A 41 6.87 0.75 -14.56
C ILE A 41 7.01 0.38 -16.04
N GLY A 42 8.26 0.25 -16.51
CA GLY A 42 8.49 -0.14 -17.88
C GLY A 42 8.12 -1.59 -18.13
N GLU A 43 7.94 -1.94 -19.39
CA GLU A 43 7.45 -3.25 -19.74
C GLU A 43 8.45 -4.36 -19.48
N ALA A 44 9.72 -4.03 -19.43
CA ALA A 44 10.73 -5.05 -19.20
C ALA A 44 10.83 -5.46 -17.75
N ALA A 45 10.27 -4.69 -16.85
CA ALA A 45 10.33 -4.98 -15.43
C ALA A 45 8.97 -5.46 -14.95
N HIS A 46 8.99 -6.42 -14.03
CA HIS A 46 7.74 -6.97 -13.52
C HIS A 46 7.79 -7.01 -11.99
N PRO A 47 7.92 -5.86 -11.34
CA PRO A 47 7.97 -5.86 -9.89
C PRO A 47 6.61 -6.21 -9.30
N PHE A 48 6.63 -6.85 -8.16
CA PHE A 48 5.38 -7.22 -7.50
C PHE A 48 5.59 -7.27 -5.99
N MET A 49 4.47 -7.21 -5.26
CA MET A 49 4.45 -7.37 -3.81
C MET A 49 3.45 -8.47 -3.50
N GLU A 50 3.85 -9.38 -2.64
CA GLU A 50 2.94 -10.42 -2.18
C GLU A 50 2.86 -10.32 -0.67
N PHE A 51 1.66 -10.04 -0.16
CA PHE A 51 1.45 -9.76 1.25
C PHE A 51 0.94 -11.00 1.97
N ASN A 52 1.54 -11.31 3.11
CA ASN A 52 1.03 -12.32 4.01
C ASN A 52 0.76 -11.60 5.33
N LEU A 53 -0.48 -11.18 5.52
CA LEU A 53 -0.79 -10.35 6.67
C LEU A 53 -0.83 -11.13 7.96
N GLU A 54 -1.12 -12.42 7.88
CA GLU A 54 -1.11 -13.24 9.07
C GLU A 54 0.27 -13.32 9.66
N GLU A 55 1.28 -13.47 8.82
CA GLU A 55 2.67 -13.53 9.26
C GLU A 55 3.30 -12.15 9.31
N LYS A 56 2.59 -11.12 8.87
CA LYS A 56 3.10 -9.75 8.84
C LYS A 56 4.37 -9.67 8.02
N LYS A 57 4.29 -10.17 6.80
CA LYS A 57 5.43 -10.18 5.90
C LYS A 57 4.99 -9.82 4.50
N VAL A 58 5.92 -9.27 3.73
CA VAL A 58 5.72 -9.03 2.32
C VAL A 58 6.99 -9.46 1.61
N HIS A 59 6.82 -10.09 0.46
CA HIS A 59 7.97 -10.42 -0.37
C HIS A 59 7.60 -10.13 -1.81
N GLY A 60 8.59 -10.12 -2.66
CA GLY A 60 8.32 -9.88 -4.06
C GLY A 60 9.58 -9.62 -4.84
N ASN A 61 9.38 -8.91 -5.94
CA ASN A 61 10.45 -8.55 -6.85
C ASN A 61 10.47 -7.04 -6.98
N ALA A 62 11.65 -6.45 -6.82
CA ALA A 62 11.78 -5.00 -6.88
C ALA A 62 12.23 -4.52 -8.25
N SER A 63 12.13 -5.36 -9.25
CA SER A 63 12.51 -5.16 -10.63
C SER A 63 13.60 -6.15 -11.05
N CYS A 64 14.63 -6.31 -10.26
CA CYS A 64 15.70 -7.26 -10.52
C CYS A 64 15.81 -8.24 -9.37
N ASN A 65 15.99 -7.74 -8.17
CA ASN A 65 16.21 -8.58 -7.01
C ASN A 65 14.92 -8.92 -6.30
N LEU A 66 14.91 -10.10 -5.69
CA LEU A 66 13.81 -10.49 -4.80
C LEU A 66 14.05 -9.87 -3.44
N TYR A 67 12.97 -9.59 -2.73
CA TYR A 67 13.08 -9.00 -1.41
C TYR A 67 12.10 -9.65 -0.44
N ASN A 68 12.42 -9.54 0.84
CA ASN A 68 11.54 -9.91 1.94
C ASN A 68 11.59 -8.80 2.96
N ALA A 69 10.44 -8.48 3.52
CA ALA A 69 10.36 -7.44 4.53
C ALA A 69 9.25 -7.79 5.51
N THR A 70 9.34 -7.23 6.71
CA THR A 70 8.27 -7.37 7.69
C THR A 70 7.29 -6.23 7.51
N LEU A 71 6.08 -6.45 7.98
CA LEU A 71 5.04 -5.44 7.95
C LEU A 71 4.69 -5.03 9.36
N GLU A 72 4.46 -3.73 9.56
CA GLU A 72 3.96 -3.21 10.82
C GLU A 72 2.55 -2.72 10.61
N LEU A 73 1.63 -3.23 11.38
CA LEU A 73 0.23 -2.88 11.29
C LEU A 73 -0.20 -2.20 12.57
N SER A 74 -1.25 -1.39 12.49
CA SER A 74 -1.74 -0.66 13.65
C SER A 74 -3.04 -1.28 14.12
N GLU A 75 -3.21 -1.41 15.42
CA GLU A 75 -4.46 -1.90 15.94
C GLU A 75 -5.51 -0.79 16.00
N SER A 76 -5.07 0.45 15.95
CA SER A 76 -6.00 1.56 16.04
C SER A 76 -6.36 2.18 14.72
N ASP A 77 -5.66 1.84 13.65
CA ASP A 77 -5.93 2.41 12.33
C ASP A 77 -5.82 1.27 11.32
N CYS A 78 -6.95 0.84 10.80
CA CYS A 78 -6.99 -0.33 9.95
C CYS A 78 -6.37 -0.10 8.58
N SER A 79 -6.11 1.15 8.21
CA SER A 79 -5.48 1.44 6.93
C SER A 79 -3.99 1.66 7.05
N ALA A 80 -3.44 1.66 8.25
CA ALA A 80 -2.03 1.95 8.45
C ALA A 80 -1.20 0.71 8.19
N ILE A 81 -0.12 0.88 7.46
CA ILE A 81 0.80 -0.20 7.15
C ILE A 81 2.15 0.40 6.89
N ARG A 82 3.17 -0.25 7.39
CA ARG A 82 4.53 0.19 7.19
C ARG A 82 5.36 -1.01 6.81
N VAL A 83 6.24 -0.83 5.83
CA VAL A 83 7.13 -1.88 5.38
C VAL A 83 8.45 -1.69 6.09
N GLY A 84 8.91 -2.72 6.78
CA GLY A 84 10.18 -2.66 7.47
C GLY A 84 11.33 -2.77 6.51
N ASN A 85 12.54 -2.89 7.05
CA ASN A 85 13.71 -2.96 6.20
C ASN A 85 13.67 -4.20 5.35
N ALA A 86 13.87 -4.02 4.06
CA ALA A 86 13.84 -5.12 3.13
C ALA A 86 15.19 -5.79 3.05
N ILE A 87 15.19 -7.12 2.97
CA ILE A 87 16.38 -7.89 2.71
C ILE A 87 16.28 -8.35 1.27
N THR A 88 17.28 -8.05 0.47
CA THR A 88 17.22 -8.32 -0.96
C THR A 88 18.33 -9.27 -1.37
N THR A 89 18.12 -9.98 -2.48
CA THR A 89 19.21 -10.66 -3.14
C THR A 89 20.14 -9.62 -3.72
N MET A 90 21.31 -10.06 -4.17
CA MET A 90 22.35 -9.13 -4.60
C MET A 90 22.75 -9.37 -6.04
N MET A 91 21.78 -9.53 -6.92
CA MET A 91 22.08 -9.70 -8.32
C MET A 91 22.34 -8.35 -8.97
N ALA A 92 23.21 -8.36 -9.98
CA ALA A 92 23.50 -7.15 -10.72
C ALA A 92 22.74 -7.20 -12.04
N CYS A 93 21.88 -6.25 -12.27
CA CYS A 93 21.10 -6.18 -13.49
C CYS A 93 21.45 -4.91 -14.23
N PRO A 94 21.20 -4.88 -15.54
CA PRO A 94 21.63 -3.74 -16.33
C PRO A 94 21.09 -2.41 -15.87
N ASN A 95 19.87 -2.35 -15.42
CA ASN A 95 19.30 -1.09 -15.00
C ASN A 95 18.71 -1.23 -13.61
N MET A 96 19.42 -0.69 -12.63
CA MET A 96 18.98 -0.78 -11.25
C MET A 96 18.18 0.43 -10.79
N ASP A 97 17.95 1.39 -11.70
CA ASP A 97 17.25 2.60 -11.29
C ASP A 97 15.83 2.30 -10.81
N MET A 98 15.12 1.44 -11.52
CA MET A 98 13.75 1.13 -11.14
C MET A 98 13.71 0.40 -9.81
N GLU A 99 14.65 -0.52 -9.59
CA GLU A 99 14.70 -1.24 -8.33
C GLU A 99 14.93 -0.29 -7.16
N THR A 100 15.84 0.66 -7.32
CA THR A 100 16.10 1.64 -6.28
C THR A 100 14.83 2.44 -5.99
N LYS A 101 14.09 2.81 -7.03
CA LYS A 101 12.86 3.58 -6.85
C LYS A 101 11.80 2.77 -6.14
N VAL A 102 11.67 1.49 -6.49
CA VAL A 102 10.69 0.62 -5.83
C VAL A 102 11.01 0.49 -4.36
N LEU A 103 12.28 0.22 -4.03
CA LEU A 103 12.65 0.03 -2.64
C LEU A 103 12.51 1.31 -1.83
N GLN A 104 12.83 2.46 -2.43
CA GLN A 104 12.65 3.73 -1.75
C GLN A 104 11.18 4.03 -1.52
N ALA A 105 10.33 3.72 -2.50
CA ALA A 105 8.91 3.96 -2.35
C ALA A 105 8.33 3.07 -1.26
N MET A 106 8.76 1.82 -1.21
CA MET A 106 8.29 0.92 -0.17
C MET A 106 8.61 1.43 1.23
N ASP A 107 9.77 2.06 1.38
CA ASP A 107 10.18 2.57 2.67
C ASP A 107 9.32 3.74 3.12
N GLN A 108 8.64 4.39 2.20
CA GLN A 108 7.81 5.54 2.51
C GLN A 108 6.36 5.20 2.77
N VAL A 109 5.96 3.95 2.60
CA VAL A 109 4.56 3.55 2.75
C VAL A 109 4.11 3.69 4.19
N ARG A 110 2.94 4.31 4.38
CA ARG A 110 2.36 4.48 5.70
C ARG A 110 0.90 4.06 5.75
N SER A 111 0.21 4.01 4.62
CA SER A 111 -1.20 3.60 4.62
C SER A 111 -1.60 3.06 3.26
N VAL A 112 -2.77 2.44 3.19
CA VAL A 112 -3.32 1.91 1.96
C VAL A 112 -4.64 2.60 1.67
N GLN A 113 -4.94 2.77 0.39
CA GLN A 113 -6.21 3.33 -0.04
C GLN A 113 -6.62 2.62 -1.32
N GLN A 114 -7.90 2.30 -1.44
CA GLN A 114 -8.39 1.68 -2.64
C GLN A 114 -8.30 2.65 -3.80
N GLY A 115 -7.95 2.13 -4.98
CA GLY A 115 -7.85 2.96 -6.17
C GLY A 115 -9.19 3.07 -6.87
N SER A 116 -9.15 3.12 -8.19
CA SER A 116 -10.37 3.32 -8.97
C SER A 116 -11.30 2.11 -8.93
N THR A 117 -10.75 0.92 -8.77
CA THR A 117 -11.55 -0.30 -8.71
C THR A 117 -11.08 -1.14 -7.53
N GLU A 118 -11.79 -2.23 -7.27
CA GLU A 118 -11.40 -3.13 -6.20
C GLU A 118 -10.10 -3.84 -6.49
N GLU A 119 -9.66 -3.82 -7.75
CA GLU A 119 -8.44 -4.49 -8.11
C GLU A 119 -7.26 -3.57 -8.19
N GLU A 120 -7.43 -2.35 -7.73
CA GLU A 120 -6.35 -1.37 -7.73
C GLU A 120 -6.21 -0.81 -6.33
N MET A 121 -4.99 -0.82 -5.80
CA MET A 121 -4.71 -0.25 -4.49
C MET A 121 -3.58 0.74 -4.59
N CYS A 122 -3.62 1.75 -3.75
CA CYS A 122 -2.58 2.76 -3.67
C CYS A 122 -1.96 2.70 -2.30
N LEU A 123 -0.63 2.67 -2.25
CA LEU A 123 0.08 2.77 -1.00
C LEU A 123 0.54 4.21 -0.86
N LEU A 124 0.22 4.81 0.27
CA LEU A 124 0.41 6.24 0.47
C LEU A 124 1.52 6.51 1.48
N ASN A 125 2.19 7.64 1.31
CA ASN A 125 3.20 8.06 2.28
C ASN A 125 2.53 8.82 3.42
N GLU A 126 3.36 9.40 4.28
CA GLU A 126 2.89 10.09 5.46
C GLU A 126 2.03 11.28 5.11
N GLU A 127 2.25 11.89 3.97
CA GLU A 127 1.50 13.05 3.54
C GLU A 127 0.27 12.71 2.74
N GLY A 128 -0.01 11.42 2.55
CA GLY A 128 -1.17 11.00 1.81
C GLY A 128 -0.98 10.92 0.32
N ALA A 129 0.25 11.05 -0.16
CA ALA A 129 0.52 10.94 -1.59
C ALA A 129 0.78 9.49 -1.95
N THR A 130 0.32 9.08 -3.13
CA THR A 130 0.53 7.72 -3.61
C THR A 130 1.99 7.52 -3.99
N VAL A 131 2.64 6.55 -3.35
CA VAL A 131 4.01 6.22 -3.70
C VAL A 131 4.11 4.91 -4.45
N VAL A 132 3.14 4.02 -4.30
CA VAL A 132 3.11 2.75 -5.04
C VAL A 132 1.69 2.51 -5.48
N ARG A 133 1.50 2.19 -6.75
CA ARG A 133 0.18 1.82 -7.26
C ARG A 133 0.22 0.36 -7.63
N LEU A 134 -0.75 -0.38 -7.13
CA LEU A 134 -0.80 -1.83 -7.27
C LEU A 134 -2.05 -2.24 -8.03
N THR A 135 -1.92 -3.31 -8.83
CA THR A 135 -3.08 -3.91 -9.46
C THR A 135 -3.02 -5.42 -9.27
N ARG A 136 -4.17 -6.05 -9.25
CA ARG A 136 -4.21 -7.52 -9.20
C ARG A 136 -3.70 -8.09 -10.52
N PRO A 137 -3.02 -9.22 -10.45
CA PRO A 137 -2.50 -9.86 -11.66
C PRO A 137 -3.61 -10.42 -12.54
#